data_984db2390680bbe202a27a51a4121a1a
#
_entry.id   984db2390680bbe202a27a51a4121a1a
#
_cell.length_a   1.000
_cell.length_b   1.000
_cell.length_c   1.000
_cell.angle_alpha   90.00
_cell.angle_beta   90.00
_cell.angle_gamma   90.00
#
_symmetry.space_group_name_H-M   'P 1'
#
loop_
_entity.id
_entity.type
_entity.pdbx_description
1 polymer ?
#
loop_
_entity_poly.entity_id
_entity_poly.type
_entity_poly.pdbx_seq_one_letter_code
_entity_poly.pdbx_strand_id
1 'polypeptide(L)'
;PAEDTQYLEVSGSDLGPTGASITGTNSITMTYGPFENDTWIAGMPTFHIPITPHTTNGAHGFLEMTDSNGMHLGHAVMDFRFYDGGRDGQEALQPFAAVTGKMEFFAMDVFLEAGESITITMTQTGEDYVPSPASVGWYTINWDGAVLTLPLVERTCDELFRAPMQEYGGESGRIC
;
A
#
# COMPACT_ATOMS: atom_id res chain seq x y z
N PRO A 1 11.45 -9.42 -13.89
CA PRO A 1 12.08 -8.50 -12.96
C PRO A 1 13.35 -8.00 -13.62
N ALA A 2 13.63 -6.71 -13.56
CA ALA A 2 14.93 -6.18 -13.93
C ALA A 2 15.97 -6.85 -13.03
N GLU A 3 17.15 -7.18 -13.55
CA GLU A 3 18.15 -7.98 -12.82
C GLU A 3 18.66 -7.32 -11.53
N ASP A 4 18.34 -6.04 -11.28
CA ASP A 4 18.83 -5.24 -10.16
C ASP A 4 17.71 -4.79 -9.18
N THR A 5 16.54 -5.43 -9.19
CA THR A 5 15.47 -5.08 -8.24
C THR A 5 15.76 -5.69 -6.87
N GLN A 6 15.92 -4.83 -5.86
CA GLN A 6 15.99 -5.22 -4.45
C GLN A 6 14.61 -5.06 -3.81
N TYR A 7 14.33 -5.87 -2.79
CA TYR A 7 13.07 -5.76 -2.04
C TYR A 7 13.37 -5.33 -0.61
N LEU A 8 12.81 -4.18 -0.24
CA LEU A 8 12.83 -3.72 1.15
C LEU A 8 11.56 -4.23 1.85
N GLU A 9 11.73 -5.06 2.86
CA GLU A 9 10.65 -5.50 3.73
C GLU A 9 10.61 -4.64 4.99
N VAL A 10 9.45 -4.04 5.25
CA VAL A 10 9.20 -3.21 6.41
C VAL A 10 8.14 -3.90 7.27
N SER A 11 8.47 -4.18 8.51
CA SER A 11 7.53 -4.76 9.46
C SER A 11 6.39 -3.77 9.76
N GLY A 12 5.19 -4.27 9.98
CA GLY A 12 4.04 -3.41 10.29
C GLY A 12 4.23 -2.59 11.57
N SER A 13 5.01 -3.09 12.54
CA SER A 13 5.36 -2.35 13.75
C SER A 13 6.26 -1.15 13.46
N ASP A 14 7.14 -1.25 12.46
CA ASP A 14 8.06 -0.18 12.08
C ASP A 14 7.37 0.93 11.27
N LEU A 15 6.17 0.66 10.77
CA LEU A 15 5.32 1.66 10.10
C LEU A 15 4.65 2.64 11.08
N GLY A 16 4.74 2.43 12.38
CA GLY A 16 4.18 3.33 13.41
C GLY A 16 2.68 3.62 13.23
N PRO A 17 1.81 2.58 13.22
CA PRO A 17 0.39 2.76 12.94
C PRO A 17 -0.32 3.58 14.00
N THR A 18 -1.28 4.42 13.60
CA THR A 18 -2.06 5.28 14.50
C THR A 18 -3.22 4.56 15.20
N GLY A 19 -3.47 3.31 14.85
CA GLY A 19 -4.57 2.50 15.41
C GLY A 19 -4.47 1.04 15.03
N ALA A 20 -5.37 0.23 15.55
CA ALA A 20 -5.37 -1.21 15.31
C ALA A 20 -6.69 -1.73 14.72
N SER A 21 -7.74 -0.93 14.67
CA SER A 21 -9.06 -1.39 14.20
C SER A 21 -9.66 -0.45 13.16
N ILE A 22 -10.24 -1.03 12.14
CA ILE A 22 -11.03 -0.32 11.12
C ILE A 22 -12.50 -0.63 11.35
N THR A 23 -13.30 0.44 11.48
CA THR A 23 -14.77 0.36 11.60
C THR A 23 -15.40 1.50 10.81
N GLY A 24 -16.39 1.18 9.97
CA GLY A 24 -17.10 2.22 9.24
C GLY A 24 -16.19 3.10 8.39
N THR A 25 -16.11 4.37 8.70
CA THR A 25 -15.37 5.39 7.92
C THR A 25 -14.06 5.86 8.58
N ASN A 26 -13.62 5.23 9.68
CA ASN A 26 -12.34 5.60 10.26
C ASN A 26 -11.17 5.18 9.37
N SER A 27 -10.03 5.82 9.60
CA SER A 27 -8.78 5.52 8.90
C SER A 27 -7.67 5.16 9.88
N ILE A 28 -6.70 4.42 9.37
CA ILE A 28 -5.42 4.18 10.03
C ILE A 28 -4.33 4.73 9.13
N THR A 29 -3.41 5.47 9.71
CA THR A 29 -2.25 6.03 8.99
C THR A 29 -0.98 5.34 9.48
N MET A 30 -0.11 5.01 8.55
CA MET A 30 1.18 4.38 8.75
C MET A 30 2.24 5.21 8.03
N THR A 31 3.42 5.37 8.61
CA THR A 31 4.50 6.12 7.98
C THR A 31 5.80 5.35 8.08
N TYR A 32 6.52 5.27 6.96
CA TYR A 32 7.86 4.71 6.89
C TYR A 32 8.85 5.73 6.37
N GLY A 33 9.98 5.83 7.00
CA GLY A 33 11.04 6.79 6.72
C GLY A 33 11.43 7.58 7.96
N PRO A 34 12.23 8.65 7.80
CA PRO A 34 12.74 9.13 6.52
C PRO A 34 13.71 8.13 5.86
N PHE A 35 13.74 8.11 4.53
CA PHE A 35 14.75 7.33 3.80
C PHE A 35 16.13 7.97 4.00
N GLU A 36 17.13 7.16 4.27
CA GLU A 36 18.49 7.65 4.50
C GLU A 36 19.17 8.13 3.21
N ASN A 37 18.80 7.56 2.09
CA ASN A 37 19.35 7.84 0.76
C ASN A 37 18.26 8.07 -0.25
N ASP A 38 18.62 8.71 -1.36
CA ASP A 38 17.78 8.79 -2.54
C ASP A 38 17.29 7.40 -2.94
N THR A 39 15.99 7.26 -3.12
CA THR A 39 15.36 5.94 -3.25
C THR A 39 14.41 5.91 -4.44
N TRP A 40 14.55 4.90 -5.30
CA TRP A 40 13.62 4.62 -6.38
C TRP A 40 12.74 3.43 -6.03
N ILE A 41 11.43 3.64 -5.99
CA ILE A 41 10.44 2.57 -5.87
C ILE A 41 9.89 2.32 -7.28
N ALA A 42 10.26 1.19 -7.88
CA ALA A 42 9.82 0.86 -9.24
C ALA A 42 9.29 -0.57 -9.30
N GLY A 43 8.00 -0.71 -9.56
CA GLY A 43 7.28 -1.98 -9.60
C GLY A 43 5.96 -1.93 -8.84
N MET A 44 5.55 -3.06 -8.32
CA MET A 44 4.28 -3.23 -7.57
C MET A 44 4.59 -3.49 -6.09
N PRO A 45 4.52 -2.49 -5.21
CA PRO A 45 4.60 -2.73 -3.77
C PRO A 45 3.48 -3.67 -3.31
N THR A 46 3.76 -4.46 -2.29
CA THR A 46 2.77 -5.36 -1.70
C THR A 46 2.67 -5.15 -0.20
N PHE A 47 1.47 -5.30 0.34
CA PHE A 47 1.25 -5.25 1.77
C PHE A 47 0.49 -6.49 2.23
N HIS A 48 1.18 -7.34 2.97
CA HIS A 48 0.59 -8.48 3.65
C HIS A 48 0.01 -8.00 4.97
N ILE A 49 -1.32 -8.12 5.14
CA ILE A 49 -2.03 -7.58 6.29
C ILE A 49 -2.84 -8.70 6.95
N PRO A 50 -2.41 -9.20 8.10
CA PRO A 50 -3.23 -10.08 8.92
C PRO A 50 -4.34 -9.26 9.60
N ILE A 51 -5.58 -9.69 9.44
CA ILE A 51 -6.74 -9.10 10.10
C ILE A 51 -7.51 -10.14 10.91
N THR A 52 -8.19 -9.69 11.93
CA THR A 52 -9.20 -10.46 12.66
C THR A 52 -10.56 -9.79 12.46
N PRO A 53 -11.44 -10.36 11.62
CA PRO A 53 -12.77 -9.81 11.42
C PRO A 53 -13.64 -9.99 12.68
N HIS A 54 -14.50 -9.02 12.97
CA HIS A 54 -15.47 -9.07 14.07
C HIS A 54 -16.89 -9.25 13.57
N THR A 55 -17.08 -9.15 12.25
CA THR A 55 -18.38 -9.32 11.58
C THR A 55 -18.24 -10.30 10.42
N THR A 56 -19.35 -10.92 10.02
CA THR A 56 -19.42 -11.79 8.84
C THR A 56 -19.58 -11.03 7.53
N ASN A 57 -19.87 -9.73 7.60
CA ASN A 57 -20.29 -8.90 6.46
C ASN A 57 -19.14 -8.33 5.65
N GLY A 58 -18.08 -9.08 5.45
CA GLY A 58 -16.96 -8.60 4.67
C GLY A 58 -16.08 -7.61 5.43
N ALA A 59 -14.90 -7.40 4.92
CA ALA A 59 -13.95 -6.40 5.35
C ALA A 59 -13.23 -5.90 4.10
N HIS A 60 -13.34 -4.62 3.81
CA HIS A 60 -12.62 -4.00 2.71
C HIS A 60 -11.41 -3.26 3.25
N GLY A 61 -10.30 -3.36 2.54
CA GLY A 61 -9.12 -2.52 2.72
C GLY A 61 -8.91 -1.69 1.46
N PHE A 62 -8.83 -0.39 1.62
CA PHE A 62 -8.35 0.54 0.62
C PHE A 62 -7.10 1.21 1.20
N LEU A 63 -6.01 1.14 0.47
CA LEU A 63 -4.74 1.76 0.83
C LEU A 63 -4.43 2.88 -0.15
N GLU A 64 -4.07 4.02 0.36
CA GLU A 64 -3.53 5.13 -0.40
C GLU A 64 -2.11 5.41 0.10
N MET A 65 -1.15 5.51 -0.80
CA MET A 65 0.24 5.85 -0.50
C MET A 65 0.54 7.26 -1.00
N THR A 66 1.11 8.09 -0.13
CA THR A 66 1.55 9.44 -0.45
C THR A 66 2.99 9.68 -0.04
N ASP A 67 3.66 10.66 -0.66
CA ASP A 67 4.96 11.16 -0.22
C ASP A 67 4.84 12.12 0.97
N SER A 68 5.98 12.68 1.42
CA SER A 68 6.07 13.67 2.50
C SER A 68 5.33 14.98 2.21
N ASN A 69 5.05 15.29 0.94
CA ASN A 69 4.35 16.47 0.50
C ASN A 69 2.85 16.22 0.31
N GLY A 70 2.39 14.99 0.54
CA GLY A 70 1.01 14.56 0.31
C GLY A 70 0.70 14.26 -1.16
N MET A 71 1.71 14.12 -2.02
CA MET A 71 1.51 13.73 -3.41
C MET A 71 1.14 12.24 -3.47
N HIS A 72 0.07 11.91 -4.18
CA HIS A 72 -0.38 10.54 -4.37
C HIS A 72 0.64 9.74 -5.19
N LEU A 73 1.10 8.63 -4.63
CA LEU A 73 2.05 7.70 -5.27
C LEU A 73 1.37 6.47 -5.85
N GLY A 74 0.31 6.01 -5.21
CA GLY A 74 -0.42 4.83 -5.65
C GLY A 74 -1.45 4.36 -4.63
N HIS A 75 -2.26 3.40 -5.02
CA HIS A 75 -3.27 2.81 -4.15
C HIS A 75 -3.37 1.30 -4.36
N ALA A 76 -3.98 0.63 -3.39
CA ALA A 76 -4.34 -0.78 -3.46
C ALA A 76 -5.73 -0.99 -2.85
N VAL A 77 -6.45 -1.99 -3.33
CA VAL A 77 -7.77 -2.34 -2.82
C VAL A 77 -7.91 -3.84 -2.67
N MET A 78 -8.59 -4.26 -1.62
CA MET A 78 -8.90 -5.66 -1.38
C MET A 78 -10.22 -5.83 -0.65
N ASP A 79 -10.98 -6.83 -1.06
CA ASP A 79 -12.02 -7.43 -0.24
C ASP A 79 -11.43 -8.66 0.44
N PHE A 80 -11.32 -8.62 1.77
CA PHE A 80 -10.69 -9.70 2.53
C PHE A 80 -11.44 -11.03 2.47
N ARG A 81 -12.64 -11.07 1.89
CA ARG A 81 -13.31 -12.35 1.57
C ARG A 81 -12.58 -13.13 0.48
N PHE A 82 -11.68 -12.47 -0.25
CA PHE A 82 -10.82 -13.07 -1.28
C PHE A 82 -9.36 -13.16 -0.84
N TYR A 83 -9.11 -13.25 0.46
CA TYR A 83 -7.76 -13.28 1.04
C TYR A 83 -6.89 -14.41 0.48
N ASP A 84 -7.51 -15.50 0.04
CA ASP A 84 -6.84 -16.66 -0.58
C ASP A 84 -6.56 -16.48 -2.10
N GLY A 85 -6.89 -15.33 -2.66
CA GLY A 85 -6.62 -15.00 -4.06
C GLY A 85 -7.50 -15.73 -5.08
N GLY A 86 -8.50 -16.48 -4.62
CA GLY A 86 -9.43 -17.21 -5.48
C GLY A 86 -10.39 -16.28 -6.21
N ARG A 87 -10.45 -16.37 -7.54
CA ARG A 87 -11.45 -15.64 -8.33
C ARG A 87 -12.87 -16.16 -8.12
N ASP A 88 -13.00 -17.41 -7.75
CA ASP A 88 -14.27 -18.16 -7.72
C ASP A 88 -14.73 -18.52 -6.29
N GLY A 89 -13.95 -18.17 -5.29
CA GLY A 89 -14.18 -18.55 -3.90
C GLY A 89 -14.24 -17.35 -2.97
N GLN A 90 -15.38 -16.64 -2.96
CA GLN A 90 -15.68 -15.75 -1.87
C GLN A 90 -15.86 -16.60 -0.60
N GLU A 91 -14.87 -16.57 0.29
CA GLU A 91 -15.01 -17.21 1.58
C GLU A 91 -15.67 -16.27 2.58
N ALA A 92 -16.70 -16.77 3.25
CA ALA A 92 -17.32 -16.01 4.33
C ALA A 92 -16.32 -15.86 5.47
N LEU A 93 -15.99 -14.60 5.81
CA LEU A 93 -15.15 -14.31 6.97
C LEU A 93 -15.80 -14.86 8.22
N GLN A 94 -15.06 -15.62 8.99
CA GLN A 94 -15.51 -16.11 10.27
C GLN A 94 -15.13 -15.09 11.37
N PRO A 95 -16.07 -14.59 12.16
CA PRO A 95 -15.74 -13.69 13.25
C PRO A 95 -14.68 -14.30 14.16
N PHE A 96 -13.68 -13.50 14.51
CA PHE A 96 -12.55 -13.86 15.37
C PHE A 96 -11.58 -14.90 14.80
N ALA A 97 -11.74 -15.33 13.55
CA ALA A 97 -10.75 -16.14 12.85
C ALA A 97 -9.83 -15.22 12.04
N ALA A 98 -8.55 -15.22 12.34
CA ALA A 98 -7.58 -14.40 11.63
C ALA A 98 -7.39 -14.87 10.19
N VAL A 99 -7.30 -13.93 9.26
CA VAL A 99 -6.94 -14.15 7.86
C VAL A 99 -5.87 -13.15 7.45
N THR A 100 -5.02 -13.51 6.47
CA THR A 100 -4.01 -12.61 5.94
C THR A 100 -4.34 -12.28 4.50
N GLY A 101 -4.58 -11.00 4.21
CA GLY A 101 -4.74 -10.50 2.85
C GLY A 101 -3.41 -10.03 2.28
N LYS A 102 -3.20 -10.24 0.99
CA LYS A 102 -2.12 -9.65 0.22
C LYS A 102 -2.69 -8.54 -0.66
N MET A 103 -2.43 -7.30 -0.29
CA MET A 103 -2.80 -6.12 -1.08
C MET A 103 -1.65 -5.76 -2.01
N GLU A 104 -1.93 -5.61 -3.30
CA GLU A 104 -0.96 -5.20 -4.30
C GLU A 104 -1.29 -3.78 -4.76
N PHE A 105 -0.32 -2.87 -4.64
CA PHE A 105 -0.44 -1.54 -5.23
C PHE A 105 -0.32 -1.64 -6.75
N PHE A 106 -0.93 -0.70 -7.46
CA PHE A 106 -0.64 -0.54 -8.87
C PHE A 106 0.85 -0.28 -9.08
N ALA A 107 1.36 -0.68 -10.26
CA ALA A 107 2.74 -0.45 -10.61
C ALA A 107 3.06 1.05 -10.57
N MET A 108 4.15 1.38 -9.89
CA MET A 108 4.63 2.76 -9.75
C MET A 108 6.10 2.87 -10.15
N ASP A 109 6.51 4.08 -10.46
CA ASP A 109 7.89 4.45 -10.72
C ASP A 109 8.10 5.82 -10.06
N VAL A 110 8.61 5.82 -8.84
CA VAL A 110 8.66 6.97 -7.95
C VAL A 110 10.07 7.17 -7.42
N PHE A 111 10.54 8.41 -7.49
CA PHE A 111 11.78 8.85 -6.85
C PHE A 111 11.45 9.60 -5.57
N LEU A 112 12.13 9.24 -4.49
CA LEU A 112 12.09 9.89 -3.19
C LEU A 112 13.49 10.38 -2.83
N GLU A 113 13.61 11.66 -2.48
CA GLU A 113 14.87 12.22 -2.01
C GLU A 113 15.21 11.73 -0.59
N ALA A 114 16.49 11.71 -0.26
CA ALA A 114 16.94 11.43 1.10
C ALA A 114 16.24 12.38 2.09
N GLY A 115 15.70 11.84 3.17
CA GLY A 115 14.91 12.59 4.15
C GLY A 115 13.40 12.55 3.90
N GLU A 116 12.92 12.11 2.74
CA GLU A 116 11.50 11.92 2.49
C GLU A 116 10.97 10.63 3.15
N SER A 117 9.66 10.58 3.32
CA SER A 117 8.94 9.43 3.91
C SER A 117 7.75 9.09 3.04
N ILE A 118 7.27 7.86 3.14
CA ILE A 118 5.98 7.46 2.60
C ILE A 118 4.95 7.35 3.71
N THR A 119 3.73 7.77 3.42
CA THR A 119 2.58 7.61 4.31
C THR A 119 1.55 6.75 3.61
N ILE A 120 1.06 5.73 4.30
CA ILE A 120 -0.01 4.85 3.84
C ILE A 120 -1.22 5.08 4.71
N THR A 121 -2.34 5.47 4.09
CA THR A 121 -3.63 5.60 4.77
C THR A 121 -4.51 4.41 4.39
N MET A 122 -4.99 3.68 5.39
CA MET A 122 -5.91 2.57 5.22
C MET A 122 -7.31 2.95 5.65
N THR A 123 -8.29 2.70 4.77
CA THR A 123 -9.71 2.92 5.00
C THR A 123 -10.52 1.72 4.48
N GLN A 124 -11.84 1.71 4.67
CA GLN A 124 -12.73 0.75 3.99
C GLN A 124 -13.31 1.30 2.69
N THR A 125 -13.15 2.60 2.43
CA THR A 125 -13.71 3.29 1.28
C THR A 125 -12.67 4.20 0.67
N GLY A 126 -12.59 4.26 -0.65
CA GLY A 126 -11.77 5.22 -1.39
C GLY A 126 -12.66 6.12 -2.25
N GLU A 127 -12.16 7.26 -2.71
CA GLU A 127 -12.95 8.17 -3.55
C GLU A 127 -13.47 7.48 -4.82
N ASP A 128 -12.64 6.61 -5.40
CA ASP A 128 -12.96 5.87 -6.64
C ASP A 128 -13.54 4.47 -6.37
N TYR A 129 -13.56 4.03 -5.12
CA TYR A 129 -14.03 2.71 -4.70
C TYR A 129 -15.07 2.83 -3.61
N VAL A 130 -16.33 2.78 -4.03
CA VAL A 130 -17.46 2.72 -3.09
C VAL A 130 -17.79 1.24 -2.86
N PRO A 131 -17.42 0.66 -1.71
CA PRO A 131 -17.82 -0.69 -1.40
C PRO A 131 -19.35 -0.75 -1.28
N SER A 132 -19.92 -1.93 -1.59
CA SER A 132 -21.32 -2.15 -1.25
C SER A 132 -21.52 -1.89 0.26
N PRO A 133 -22.60 -1.23 0.69
CA PRO A 133 -22.90 -1.04 2.11
C PRO A 133 -22.88 -2.34 2.94
N ALA A 134 -23.13 -3.47 2.28
CA ALA A 134 -23.04 -4.80 2.89
C ALA A 134 -21.61 -5.30 3.14
N SER A 135 -20.59 -4.59 2.64
CA SER A 135 -19.19 -5.00 2.73
C SER A 135 -18.38 -4.18 3.73
N VAL A 136 -18.98 -3.15 4.32
CA VAL A 136 -18.35 -2.38 5.39
C VAL A 136 -18.44 -3.19 6.69
N GLY A 137 -17.29 -3.65 7.15
CA GLY A 137 -17.18 -4.50 8.32
C GLY A 137 -16.40 -3.84 9.46
N TRP A 138 -16.17 -4.59 10.49
CA TRP A 138 -15.27 -4.26 11.58
C TRP A 138 -14.18 -5.33 11.67
N TYR A 139 -12.92 -4.93 11.67
CA TYR A 139 -11.77 -5.82 11.84
C TYR A 139 -10.64 -5.13 12.59
N THR A 140 -9.84 -5.95 13.25
CA THR A 140 -8.59 -5.54 13.90
C THR A 140 -7.42 -6.01 13.06
N ILE A 141 -6.38 -5.19 12.97
CA ILE A 141 -5.13 -5.49 12.25
C ILE A 141 -4.10 -5.98 13.26
N ASN A 142 -3.43 -7.07 12.94
CA ASN A 142 -2.27 -7.55 13.69
C ASN A 142 -0.99 -7.00 13.03
N TRP A 143 -0.49 -5.91 13.59
CA TRP A 143 0.68 -5.23 13.05
C TRP A 143 1.96 -6.04 13.14
N ASP A 144 2.13 -6.88 14.15
CA ASP A 144 3.34 -7.72 14.32
C ASP A 144 3.50 -8.73 13.17
N GLY A 145 2.41 -9.09 12.51
CA GLY A 145 2.42 -9.98 11.36
C GLY A 145 2.26 -9.26 10.01
N ALA A 146 2.10 -7.95 10.01
CA ALA A 146 1.99 -7.18 8.76
C ALA A 146 3.37 -6.90 8.16
N VAL A 147 3.49 -6.94 6.83
CA VAL A 147 4.74 -6.69 6.10
C VAL A 147 4.47 -5.90 4.84
N LEU A 148 5.05 -4.71 4.75
CA LEU A 148 5.12 -3.93 3.52
C LEU A 148 6.40 -4.30 2.76
N THR A 149 6.27 -4.64 1.48
CA THR A 149 7.40 -4.93 0.59
C THR A 149 7.46 -3.88 -0.51
N LEU A 150 8.57 -3.16 -0.58
CA LEU A 150 8.83 -2.13 -1.58
C LEU A 150 9.86 -2.65 -2.59
N PRO A 151 9.56 -2.68 -3.90
CA PRO A 151 10.54 -2.98 -4.93
C PRO A 151 11.42 -1.76 -5.17
N LEU A 152 12.70 -1.86 -4.80
CA LEU A 152 13.69 -0.80 -4.98
C LEU A 152 14.57 -1.11 -6.19
N VAL A 153 14.92 -0.09 -6.94
CA VAL A 153 15.87 -0.19 -8.05
C VAL A 153 16.99 0.83 -7.87
N GLU A 154 18.21 0.41 -8.14
CA GLU A 154 19.33 1.33 -8.26
C GLU A 154 19.28 1.97 -9.64
N ARG A 155 19.11 3.29 -9.71
CA ARG A 155 19.18 4.06 -10.94
C ARG A 155 20.16 5.20 -10.78
N THR A 156 20.94 5.46 -11.83
CA THR A 156 21.75 6.67 -11.92
C THR A 156 20.98 7.74 -12.69
N CYS A 157 21.18 9.01 -12.37
CA CYS A 157 20.57 10.12 -13.09
C CYS A 157 20.80 10.08 -14.60
N ASP A 158 21.94 9.51 -15.06
CA ASP A 158 22.28 9.36 -16.48
C ASP A 158 21.35 8.38 -17.22
N GLU A 159 20.73 7.44 -16.52
CA GLU A 159 19.81 6.46 -17.13
C GLU A 159 18.42 7.04 -17.40
N LEU A 160 18.01 8.04 -16.63
CA LEU A 160 16.73 8.74 -16.80
C LEU A 160 16.65 9.54 -18.10
N PHE A 161 17.77 10.08 -18.58
CA PHE A 161 17.80 10.88 -19.80
C PHE A 161 17.81 10.03 -21.08
N ARG A 162 17.88 8.71 -20.99
CA ARG A 162 17.88 7.81 -22.15
C ARG A 162 16.50 7.28 -22.54
N ALA A 163 15.51 7.37 -21.65
CA ALA A 163 14.14 7.07 -22.01
C ALA A 163 13.54 8.23 -22.84
N PRO A 164 12.91 7.98 -24.00
CA PRO A 164 12.22 9.03 -24.73
C PRO A 164 11.12 9.58 -23.84
N MET A 165 11.25 10.83 -23.37
CA MET A 165 10.20 11.53 -22.65
C MET A 165 9.02 11.67 -23.59
N GLN A 166 7.94 10.93 -23.34
CA GLN A 166 6.63 11.32 -23.84
C GLN A 166 6.23 12.56 -23.03
N GLU A 167 6.15 13.69 -23.72
CA GLU A 167 5.62 14.94 -23.17
C GLU A 167 4.15 14.71 -22.74
N TYR A 168 3.95 14.33 -21.48
CA TYR A 168 2.71 14.63 -20.81
C TYR A 168 2.91 15.98 -20.13
N GLY A 169 2.21 17.00 -20.66
CA GLY A 169 2.24 18.36 -20.15
C GLY A 169 1.72 18.44 -18.73
N GLY A 170 2.61 18.45 -17.80
CA GLY A 170 2.40 18.71 -16.39
C GLY A 170 3.71 19.24 -15.84
N GLU A 171 3.69 20.49 -15.37
CA GLU A 171 4.83 21.10 -14.68
C GLU A 171 5.09 20.35 -13.38
N SER A 172 6.08 19.48 -13.37
CA SER A 172 6.88 19.22 -12.18
C SER A 172 8.25 18.76 -12.64
N GLY A 173 9.12 19.72 -12.85
CA GLY A 173 10.54 19.48 -13.02
C GLY A 173 11.14 19.07 -11.68
N ARG A 174 11.14 17.81 -11.36
CA ARG A 174 12.18 17.23 -10.52
C ARG A 174 13.17 16.57 -11.46
N ILE A 175 14.18 17.32 -11.78
CA ILE A 175 15.36 16.83 -12.49
C ILE A 175 16.35 16.47 -11.40
N CYS A 176 16.92 15.26 -11.48
CA CYS A 176 18.07 14.89 -10.64
C CYS A 176 19.16 15.97 -10.63
#